data_d289e3707e8fe4ff4a9e6bdddd19674b
#
_entry.id   d289e3707e8fe4ff4a9e6bdddd19674b
#
_cell.length_a   1.000
_cell.length_b   1.000
_cell.length_c   1.000
_cell.angle_alpha   90.00
_cell.angle_beta   90.00
_cell.angle_gamma   90.00
#
_symmetry.space_group_name_H-M   'P 1'
#
loop_
_entity.id
_entity.type
_entity.pdbx_description
1 polymer ?
#
loop_
_entity_poly.entity_id
_entity_poly.type
_entity_poly.pdbx_seq_one_letter_code
_entity_poly.pdbx_strand_id
1 'polypeptide(L)'
;GSKAACIKEMLKFGYDPEKVVMIGDAPGDCDAAEKNGVHYYPILVNHEKESWDEAIAVAFGKLQSGTYAPYGSDKKQEFLRNLGG
;
A
#
# COMPACT_ATOMS: atom_id res chain seq x y z
N GLY A 1 -3.52 19.08 4.68
CA GLY A 1 -3.99 18.20 3.67
C GLY A 1 -4.02 16.77 4.10
N SER A 2 -4.78 15.99 3.41
CA SER A 2 -4.88 14.57 3.66
C SER A 2 -3.94 13.79 2.74
N LYS A 3 -3.63 12.56 3.13
CA LYS A 3 -2.85 11.66 2.29
C LYS A 3 -3.59 11.33 0.99
N ALA A 4 -4.93 11.23 1.06
CA ALA A 4 -5.75 11.02 -0.13
C ALA A 4 -5.61 12.18 -1.13
N ALA A 5 -5.56 13.43 -0.66
CA ALA A 5 -5.37 14.58 -1.50
C ALA A 5 -3.98 14.59 -2.15
N CYS A 6 -2.94 14.18 -1.42
CA CYS A 6 -1.59 14.08 -1.96
C CYS A 6 -1.52 13.06 -3.09
N ILE A 7 -2.14 11.90 -2.92
CA ILE A 7 -2.18 10.86 -3.95
C ILE A 7 -2.94 11.37 -5.18
N LYS A 8 -4.07 12.04 -4.96
CA LYS A 8 -4.87 12.61 -6.04
C LYS A 8 -4.06 13.60 -6.87
N GLU A 9 -3.26 14.45 -6.22
CA GLU A 9 -2.38 15.37 -6.92
C GLU A 9 -1.33 14.65 -7.76
N MET A 10 -0.73 13.59 -7.22
CA MET A 10 0.23 12.78 -7.97
C MET A 10 -0.40 12.20 -9.24
N LEU A 11 -1.62 11.69 -9.14
CA LEU A 11 -2.30 11.10 -10.29
C LEU A 11 -2.61 12.13 -11.37
N LYS A 12 -2.82 13.39 -11.01
CA LYS A 12 -3.02 14.49 -11.97
C LYS A 12 -1.80 14.72 -12.86
N PHE A 13 -0.60 14.37 -12.38
CA PHE A 13 0.62 14.49 -13.17
C PHE A 13 0.85 13.32 -14.12
N GLY A 14 -0.11 12.40 -14.23
CA GLY A 14 -0.04 11.32 -15.18
C GLY A 14 0.58 10.01 -14.68
N TYR A 15 0.80 9.88 -13.38
CA TYR A 15 1.26 8.61 -12.80
C TYR A 15 0.18 7.56 -12.94
N ASP A 16 0.58 6.37 -13.39
CA ASP A 16 -0.33 5.23 -13.54
C ASP A 16 -0.69 4.68 -12.15
N PRO A 17 -2.00 4.65 -11.77
CA PRO A 17 -2.40 4.12 -10.46
C PRO A 17 -1.92 2.70 -10.20
N GLU A 18 -1.76 1.89 -11.24
CA GLU A 18 -1.26 0.51 -11.11
C GLU A 18 0.21 0.46 -10.74
N LYS A 19 0.93 1.58 -10.87
CA LYS A 19 2.35 1.70 -10.56
C LYS A 19 2.60 2.50 -9.28
N VAL A 20 1.54 2.91 -8.58
CA VAL A 20 1.64 3.69 -7.35
C VAL A 20 1.25 2.80 -6.17
N VAL A 21 2.08 2.78 -5.15
CA VAL A 21 1.77 2.06 -3.91
C VAL A 21 1.93 3.01 -2.73
N MET A 22 0.95 3.01 -1.85
CA MET A 22 1.02 3.75 -0.61
C MET A 22 1.49 2.83 0.50
N ILE A 23 2.50 3.24 1.26
CA ILE A 23 3.06 2.46 2.36
C ILE A 23 2.70 3.16 3.66
N GLY A 24 2.14 2.42 4.60
CA GLY A 24 1.76 3.00 5.88
C GLY A 24 1.33 1.98 6.90
N ASP A 25 1.13 2.44 8.15
CA ASP A 25 0.83 1.59 9.30
C ASP A 25 -0.56 1.85 9.90
N ALA A 26 -1.32 2.78 9.33
CA ALA A 26 -2.61 3.18 9.89
C ALA A 26 -3.77 2.85 8.95
N PRO A 27 -4.97 2.56 9.49
CA PRO A 27 -6.16 2.33 8.65
C PRO A 27 -6.47 3.47 7.69
N GLY A 28 -6.19 4.71 8.09
CA GLY A 28 -6.38 5.88 7.23
C GLY A 28 -5.52 5.84 5.98
N ASP A 29 -4.33 5.22 6.06
CA ASP A 29 -3.44 5.08 4.90
C ASP A 29 -4.05 4.12 3.88
N CYS A 30 -4.61 3.01 4.35
CA CYS A 30 -5.29 2.05 3.50
C CYS A 30 -6.51 2.68 2.82
N ASP A 31 -7.29 3.43 3.58
CA ASP A 31 -8.47 4.13 3.08
C ASP A 31 -8.10 5.15 2.00
N ALA A 32 -7.03 5.92 2.22
CA ALA A 32 -6.56 6.90 1.25
C ALA A 32 -6.15 6.24 -0.07
N ALA A 33 -5.47 5.09 0.00
CA ALA A 33 -5.07 4.34 -1.18
C ALA A 33 -6.30 3.84 -1.95
N GLU A 34 -7.27 3.27 -1.24
CA GLU A 34 -8.49 2.75 -1.85
C GLU A 34 -9.30 3.85 -2.53
N LYS A 35 -9.44 5.02 -1.90
CA LYS A 35 -10.17 6.16 -2.46
C LYS A 35 -9.58 6.64 -3.76
N ASN A 36 -8.28 6.47 -3.95
CA ASN A 36 -7.60 6.93 -5.15
C ASN A 36 -7.28 5.80 -6.14
N GLY A 37 -7.69 4.57 -5.84
CA GLY A 37 -7.49 3.44 -6.73
C GLY A 37 -6.02 3.04 -6.90
N VAL A 38 -5.18 3.35 -5.93
CA VAL A 38 -3.77 2.93 -5.94
C VAL A 38 -3.56 1.75 -4.99
N HIS A 39 -2.42 1.07 -5.11
CA HIS A 39 -2.11 -0.06 -4.26
C HIS A 39 -1.73 0.40 -2.86
N TYR A 40 -1.86 -0.51 -1.90
CA TYR A 40 -1.48 -0.26 -0.52
C TYR A 40 -0.58 -1.37 -0.02
N TYR A 41 0.50 -1.00 0.67
CA TYR A 41 1.37 -1.96 1.34
C TYR A 41 1.42 -1.63 2.83
N PRO A 42 0.96 -2.54 3.70
CA PRO A 42 0.91 -2.27 5.14
C PRO A 42 2.27 -2.49 5.82
N ILE A 43 2.62 -1.57 6.73
CA ILE A 43 3.69 -1.80 7.69
C ILE A 43 3.00 -2.28 8.96
N LEU A 44 3.22 -3.53 9.33
CA LEU A 44 2.51 -4.15 10.45
C LEU A 44 3.08 -3.67 11.77
N VAL A 45 2.19 -3.21 12.66
CA VAL A 45 2.57 -2.74 13.99
C VAL A 45 3.26 -3.87 14.76
N ASN A 46 4.40 -3.58 15.36
CA ASN A 46 5.29 -4.52 16.05
C ASN A 46 6.03 -5.47 15.12
N HIS A 47 5.89 -5.31 13.79
CA HIS A 47 6.57 -6.10 12.77
C HIS A 47 7.12 -5.19 11.66
N GLU A 48 7.55 -3.98 12.05
CA GLU A 48 7.96 -2.96 11.10
C GLU A 48 9.16 -3.40 10.25
N LYS A 49 10.17 -3.99 10.89
CA LYS A 49 11.37 -4.42 10.19
C LYS A 49 11.04 -5.47 9.12
N GLU A 50 10.28 -6.48 9.51
CA GLU A 50 9.88 -7.56 8.60
C GLU A 50 9.06 -6.99 7.44
N SER A 51 8.18 -6.03 7.72
CA SER A 51 7.34 -5.39 6.69
C SER A 51 8.19 -4.64 5.68
N TRP A 52 9.16 -3.86 6.12
CA TRP A 52 10.06 -3.15 5.22
C TRP A 52 10.96 -4.09 4.43
N ASP A 53 11.46 -5.15 5.06
CA ASP A 53 12.29 -6.15 4.38
C ASP A 53 11.50 -6.81 3.25
N GLU A 54 10.25 -7.17 3.51
CA GLU A 54 9.40 -7.77 2.47
C GLU A 54 9.05 -6.77 1.37
N ALA A 55 8.83 -5.50 1.72
CA ALA A 55 8.55 -4.47 0.73
C ALA A 55 9.68 -4.40 -0.30
N ILE A 56 10.91 -4.39 0.16
CA ILE A 56 12.09 -4.32 -0.71
C ILE A 56 12.27 -5.62 -1.49
N ALA A 57 12.11 -6.78 -0.83
CA ALA A 57 12.39 -8.08 -1.43
C ALA A 57 11.30 -8.55 -2.41
N VAL A 58 10.04 -8.19 -2.16
CA VAL A 58 8.90 -8.79 -2.87
C VAL A 58 7.95 -7.74 -3.44
N ALA A 59 7.45 -6.82 -2.60
CA ALA A 59 6.35 -5.94 -2.98
C ALA A 59 6.69 -5.05 -4.18
N PHE A 60 7.86 -4.44 -4.18
CA PHE A 60 8.27 -3.52 -5.25
C PHE A 60 8.44 -4.25 -6.58
N GLY A 61 8.95 -5.48 -6.55
CA GLY A 61 9.06 -6.31 -7.75
C GLY A 61 7.70 -6.65 -8.34
N LYS A 62 6.73 -6.98 -7.49
CA LYS A 62 5.37 -7.27 -7.93
C LYS A 62 4.68 -6.03 -8.49
N LEU A 63 4.94 -4.86 -7.91
CA LEU A 63 4.41 -3.60 -8.43
C LEU A 63 4.93 -3.34 -9.84
N GLN A 64 6.23 -3.51 -10.07
CA GLN A 64 6.86 -3.30 -11.37
C GLN A 64 6.36 -4.29 -12.42
N SER A 65 6.14 -5.54 -12.04
CA SER A 65 5.70 -6.59 -12.96
C SER A 65 4.20 -6.56 -13.24
N GLY A 66 3.43 -5.73 -12.53
CA GLY A 66 1.98 -5.66 -12.68
C GLY A 66 1.24 -6.80 -11.99
N THR A 67 1.89 -7.52 -11.07
CA THR A 67 1.29 -8.65 -10.37
C THR A 67 0.98 -8.34 -8.90
N TYR A 68 0.93 -7.06 -8.54
CA TYR A 68 0.73 -6.66 -7.15
C TYR A 68 -0.69 -6.91 -6.64
N ALA A 69 -1.73 -6.78 -7.48
CA ALA A 69 -3.11 -6.78 -7.02
C ALA A 69 -3.48 -7.98 -6.13
N PRO A 70 -3.24 -9.25 -6.53
CA PRO A 70 -3.56 -10.39 -5.65
C PRO A 70 -2.69 -10.41 -4.39
N TYR A 71 -1.41 -10.07 -4.52
CA TYR A 71 -0.51 -9.96 -3.37
C TYR A 71 -0.96 -8.85 -2.42
N GLY A 72 -1.36 -7.69 -2.96
CA GLY A 72 -1.85 -6.57 -2.16
C GLY A 72 -3.12 -6.91 -1.40
N SER A 73 -4.02 -7.70 -1.99
CA SER A 73 -5.21 -8.17 -1.31
C SER A 73 -4.87 -9.03 -0.10
N ASP A 74 -3.92 -9.94 -0.24
CA ASP A 74 -3.46 -10.79 0.87
C ASP A 74 -2.80 -9.95 1.96
N LYS A 75 -1.99 -8.96 1.59
CA LYS A 75 -1.34 -8.07 2.55
C LYS A 75 -2.36 -7.23 3.32
N LYS A 76 -3.42 -6.78 2.66
CA LYS A 76 -4.50 -6.05 3.31
C LYS A 76 -5.21 -6.92 4.36
N GLN A 77 -5.47 -8.19 4.03
CA GLN A 77 -6.07 -9.13 5.00
C GLN A 77 -5.16 -9.32 6.21
N GLU A 78 -3.87 -9.48 5.98
CA GLU A 78 -2.89 -9.62 7.06
C GLU A 78 -2.86 -8.38 7.95
N PHE A 79 -2.91 -7.18 7.34
CA PHE A 79 -2.95 -5.91 8.06
C PHE A 79 -4.18 -5.84 8.97
N LEU A 80 -5.35 -6.17 8.45
CA LEU A 80 -6.60 -6.13 9.23
C LEU A 80 -6.57 -7.14 10.38
N ARG A 81 -6.04 -8.33 10.15
CA ARG A 81 -5.89 -9.35 11.21
C ARG A 81 -4.94 -8.87 12.29
N ASN A 82 -3.84 -8.23 11.91
CA ASN A 82 -2.85 -7.72 12.86
C ASN A 82 -3.43 -6.63 13.76
N LEU A 83 -4.28 -5.76 13.21
CA LEU A 83 -4.96 -4.72 13.99
C LEU A 83 -6.03 -5.28 14.91
N GLY A 84 -6.73 -6.32 14.46
CA GLY A 84 -7.85 -6.90 15.20
C GLY A 84 -7.43 -7.90 16.27
N GLY A 85 -6.20 -8.29 16.24
CA GLY A 85 -5.82 -9.31 17.13
C GLY A 85 -4.55 -9.30 17.77
#